data_c754a83fe159efff651237b507e1eca1
#
_entry.id   c754a83fe159efff651237b507e1eca1
#
_cell.length_a   1.000
_cell.length_b   1.000
_cell.length_c   1.000
_cell.angle_alpha   90.00
_cell.angle_beta   90.00
_cell.angle_gamma   90.00
#
_symmetry.space_group_name_H-M   'P 1'
#
loop_
_entity.id
_entity.type
_entity.pdbx_description
1 polymer ?
#
loop_
_entity_poly.entity_id
_entity_poly.type
_entity_poly.pdbx_seq_one_letter_code
_entity_poly.pdbx_strand_id
1 'polypeptide(L)'
;MQKLTTPFLLINCFLVLFLFSCSQKITKNYTSKTLDKTTYEAPYFSNPEIDYVYKANITVYGHELSGIFIAKKINDTTHRVVFTTEFGNKLLDFEISETNFKVNSIVSELDRKILISTLKKDFRLLLKKNHIIEKQFEDQTNTIYQSKDGNRYNFIFLSKENKKLEKIIHASSTKEKITIRFSSENNIFAEKIEILHQNIKLKIELNYFKSE
;
A
#
# COMPACT_ATOMS: atom_id res chain seq x y z
N MET A 1 16.93 13.23 62.33
CA MET A 1 17.49 12.44 61.21
C MET A 1 16.37 12.06 60.23
N GLN A 2 16.58 12.41 58.98
CA GLN A 2 15.62 12.54 57.90
C GLN A 2 14.91 11.25 57.47
N LYS A 3 13.57 11.30 57.39
CA LYS A 3 12.74 10.32 56.66
C LYS A 3 12.15 11.01 55.44
N LEU A 4 12.96 11.20 54.37
CA LEU A 4 12.55 11.89 53.15
C LEU A 4 12.81 11.08 51.89
N THR A 5 12.87 9.75 51.96
CA THR A 5 13.24 8.92 50.77
C THR A 5 12.08 8.14 50.14
N THR A 6 10.97 7.95 50.88
CA THR A 6 9.85 7.09 50.42
C THR A 6 9.01 7.71 49.29
N PRO A 7 8.64 9.00 49.26
CA PRO A 7 7.82 9.54 48.17
C PRO A 7 8.59 9.65 46.87
N PHE A 8 9.90 9.90 46.91
CA PHE A 8 10.73 10.02 45.71
C PHE A 8 10.93 8.68 44.98
N LEU A 9 11.01 7.59 45.74
CA LEU A 9 11.12 6.23 45.24
C LEU A 9 9.81 5.77 44.54
N LEU A 10 8.66 6.11 45.12
CA LEU A 10 7.33 5.80 44.56
C LEU A 10 7.06 6.56 43.27
N ILE A 11 7.47 7.83 43.20
CA ILE A 11 7.33 8.67 41.96
C ILE A 11 8.21 8.12 40.85
N ASN A 12 9.45 7.71 41.14
CA ASN A 12 10.32 7.08 40.14
C ASN A 12 9.80 5.72 39.65
N CYS A 13 9.25 4.88 40.54
CA CYS A 13 8.63 3.61 40.16
C CYS A 13 7.40 3.81 39.26
N PHE A 14 6.60 4.83 39.53
CA PHE A 14 5.41 5.17 38.74
C PHE A 14 5.80 5.72 37.33
N LEU A 15 6.87 6.50 37.25
CA LEU A 15 7.39 7.05 35.98
C LEU A 15 7.95 5.95 35.07
N VAL A 16 8.58 4.90 35.61
CA VAL A 16 9.13 3.76 34.86
C VAL A 16 8.03 2.87 34.30
N LEU A 17 6.86 2.77 34.96
CA LEU A 17 5.72 1.98 34.48
C LEU A 17 5.06 2.58 33.21
N PHE A 18 5.17 3.88 32.99
CA PHE A 18 4.65 4.54 31.77
C PHE A 18 5.54 4.34 30.54
N LEU A 19 6.77 3.88 30.68
CA LEU A 19 7.71 3.68 29.55
C LEU A 19 7.51 2.33 28.83
N PHE A 20 6.74 1.39 29.37
CA PHE A 20 6.35 0.16 28.69
C PHE A 20 5.10 0.38 27.83
N SER A 21 5.10 1.39 26.96
CA SER A 21 4.19 1.42 25.82
C SER A 21 4.57 0.28 24.88
N CYS A 22 4.03 -0.90 25.14
CA CYS A 22 4.22 -2.10 24.32
C CYS A 22 3.53 -1.86 22.97
N SER A 23 4.25 -1.31 21.98
CA SER A 23 3.71 -1.16 20.64
C SER A 23 3.42 -2.56 20.09
N GLN A 24 2.13 -2.87 19.92
CA GLN A 24 1.69 -4.19 19.47
C GLN A 24 2.16 -4.41 18.04
N LYS A 25 2.76 -5.57 17.78
CA LYS A 25 3.13 -5.96 16.41
C LYS A 25 1.87 -6.12 15.57
N ILE A 26 1.93 -5.72 14.30
CA ILE A 26 0.82 -5.92 13.33
C ILE A 26 0.39 -7.38 13.26
N THR A 27 1.33 -8.31 13.43
CA THR A 27 1.09 -9.75 13.36
C THR A 27 0.54 -10.37 14.65
N LYS A 28 0.18 -9.57 15.69
CA LYS A 28 -0.26 -10.10 16.98
C LYS A 28 -1.49 -11.01 16.88
N ASN A 29 -2.39 -10.69 15.95
CA ASN A 29 -3.65 -11.42 15.78
C ASN A 29 -3.58 -12.50 14.69
N TYR A 30 -2.39 -12.80 14.16
CA TYR A 30 -2.21 -13.80 13.10
C TYR A 30 -1.45 -15.00 13.63
N THR A 31 -1.86 -16.20 13.22
CA THR A 31 -1.18 -17.45 13.53
C THR A 31 0.00 -17.65 12.59
N SER A 32 1.21 -17.84 13.13
CA SER A 32 2.40 -18.13 12.33
C SER A 32 2.30 -19.54 11.73
N LYS A 33 2.72 -19.66 10.47
CA LYS A 33 2.74 -20.92 9.70
C LYS A 33 4.12 -21.18 9.12
N THR A 34 4.37 -22.45 8.80
CA THR A 34 5.53 -22.84 7.99
C THR A 34 5.38 -22.23 6.61
N LEU A 35 6.48 -21.70 6.09
CA LEU A 35 6.52 -21.06 4.78
C LEU A 35 6.32 -22.11 3.69
N ASP A 36 5.30 -21.91 2.85
CA ASP A 36 4.97 -22.81 1.73
C ASP A 36 5.62 -22.38 0.40
N LYS A 37 6.03 -21.10 0.31
CA LYS A 37 6.72 -20.55 -0.87
C LYS A 37 7.59 -19.35 -0.50
N THR A 38 8.69 -19.18 -1.23
CA THR A 38 9.67 -18.09 -1.01
C THR A 38 9.41 -16.86 -1.87
N THR A 39 8.50 -16.95 -2.85
CA THR A 39 8.13 -15.85 -3.74
C THR A 39 6.63 -15.81 -3.96
N TYR A 40 6.11 -14.61 -4.20
CA TYR A 40 4.73 -14.39 -4.63
C TYR A 40 4.70 -13.38 -5.78
N GLU A 41 3.97 -13.70 -6.83
CA GLU A 41 3.71 -12.81 -7.95
C GLU A 41 2.30 -12.22 -7.84
N ALA A 42 2.21 -10.88 -7.71
CA ALA A 42 0.93 -10.19 -7.75
C ALA A 42 0.33 -10.28 -9.17
N PRO A 43 -0.95 -10.63 -9.31
CA PRO A 43 -1.54 -10.93 -10.62
C PRO A 43 -1.80 -9.69 -11.48
N TYR A 44 -1.97 -8.53 -10.84
CA TYR A 44 -2.46 -7.33 -11.51
C TYR A 44 -1.31 -6.49 -12.09
N PHE A 45 -1.59 -5.73 -13.16
CA PHE A 45 -0.67 -4.82 -13.85
C PHE A 45 0.58 -5.48 -14.45
N SER A 46 0.60 -6.80 -14.60
CA SER A 46 1.79 -7.54 -15.04
C SER A 46 1.84 -7.84 -16.54
N ASN A 47 0.71 -7.79 -17.23
CA ASN A 47 0.62 -8.08 -18.66
C ASN A 47 0.98 -6.83 -19.51
N PRO A 48 2.03 -6.89 -20.36
CA PRO A 48 2.44 -5.76 -21.20
C PRO A 48 1.46 -5.45 -22.34
N GLU A 49 0.61 -6.40 -22.72
CA GLU A 49 -0.36 -6.23 -23.81
C GLU A 49 -1.64 -5.52 -23.34
N ILE A 50 -1.80 -5.30 -22.03
CA ILE A 50 -2.99 -4.68 -21.46
C ILE A 50 -2.71 -3.26 -21.01
N ASP A 51 -3.53 -2.32 -21.49
CA ASP A 51 -3.68 -1.00 -20.90
C ASP A 51 -4.71 -1.09 -19.77
N TYR A 52 -4.27 -0.96 -18.52
CA TYR A 52 -5.13 -1.02 -17.34
C TYR A 52 -5.79 0.35 -17.14
N VAL A 53 -7.06 0.46 -17.57
CA VAL A 53 -7.82 1.72 -17.55
C VAL A 53 -8.88 1.68 -16.45
N TYR A 54 -8.87 2.69 -15.59
CA TYR A 54 -9.79 2.83 -14.46
C TYR A 54 -10.42 4.22 -14.42
N LYS A 55 -11.70 4.31 -14.07
CA LYS A 55 -12.26 5.54 -13.52
C LYS A 55 -11.66 5.74 -12.13
N ALA A 56 -11.05 6.90 -11.90
CA ALA A 56 -10.33 7.19 -10.66
C ALA A 56 -10.95 8.36 -9.92
N ASN A 57 -11.10 8.20 -8.60
CA ASN A 57 -11.41 9.28 -7.67
C ASN A 57 -10.28 9.38 -6.65
N ILE A 58 -9.65 10.55 -6.60
CA ILE A 58 -8.56 10.86 -5.67
C ILE A 58 -9.05 11.93 -4.72
N THR A 59 -9.17 11.60 -3.44
CA THR A 59 -9.47 12.57 -2.38
C THR A 59 -8.18 12.91 -1.66
N VAL A 60 -7.77 14.18 -1.69
CA VAL A 60 -6.57 14.66 -1.01
C VAL A 60 -6.89 15.91 -0.19
N TYR A 61 -6.73 15.82 1.15
CA TYR A 61 -7.05 16.90 2.09
C TYR A 61 -8.44 17.55 1.91
N GLY A 62 -9.43 16.74 1.47
CA GLY A 62 -10.81 17.18 1.24
C GLY A 62 -11.08 17.72 -0.17
N HIS A 63 -10.08 17.79 -1.04
CA HIS A 63 -10.25 18.08 -2.46
C HIS A 63 -10.45 16.78 -3.22
N GLU A 64 -11.41 16.75 -4.11
CA GLU A 64 -11.73 15.61 -4.95
C GLU A 64 -11.27 15.85 -6.39
N LEU A 65 -10.58 14.87 -6.95
CA LEU A 65 -10.12 14.84 -8.33
C LEU A 65 -10.66 13.58 -8.98
N SER A 66 -11.51 13.72 -9.97
CA SER A 66 -12.05 12.61 -10.76
C SER A 66 -11.47 12.58 -12.15
N GLY A 67 -11.32 11.38 -12.71
CA GLY A 67 -10.76 11.26 -14.06
C GLY A 67 -10.45 9.81 -14.44
N ILE A 68 -9.52 9.64 -15.38
CA ILE A 68 -9.11 8.35 -15.91
C ILE A 68 -7.67 8.07 -15.49
N PHE A 69 -7.48 6.97 -14.78
CA PHE A 69 -6.18 6.42 -14.44
C PHE A 69 -5.81 5.34 -15.47
N ILE A 70 -4.63 5.44 -16.04
CA ILE A 70 -4.11 4.47 -17.00
C ILE A 70 -2.75 4.00 -16.50
N ALA A 71 -2.58 2.68 -16.36
CA ALA A 71 -1.30 2.07 -16.10
C ALA A 71 -0.95 1.08 -17.22
N LYS A 72 0.24 1.25 -17.81
CA LYS A 72 0.76 0.37 -18.86
C LYS A 72 2.17 -0.08 -18.51
N LYS A 73 2.45 -1.36 -18.65
CA LYS A 73 3.80 -1.89 -18.55
C LYS A 73 4.53 -1.58 -19.88
N ILE A 74 5.56 -0.70 -19.83
CA ILE A 74 6.28 -0.25 -21.03
C ILE A 74 7.55 -1.05 -21.31
N ASN A 75 8.08 -1.74 -20.31
CA ASN A 75 9.15 -2.75 -20.42
C ASN A 75 9.13 -3.67 -19.20
N ASP A 76 10.09 -4.59 -19.07
CA ASP A 76 10.11 -5.61 -18.03
C ASP A 76 10.06 -5.07 -16.60
N THR A 77 10.57 -3.87 -16.37
CA THR A 77 10.73 -3.30 -15.03
C THR A 77 9.92 -2.02 -14.81
N THR A 78 9.40 -1.38 -15.88
CA THR A 78 8.86 -0.03 -15.83
C THR A 78 7.41 0.01 -16.29
N HIS A 79 6.61 0.72 -15.52
CA HIS A 79 5.24 1.10 -15.89
C HIS A 79 5.17 2.60 -16.17
N ARG A 80 4.32 2.99 -17.11
CA ARG A 80 3.85 4.35 -17.27
C ARG A 80 2.49 4.49 -16.60
N VAL A 81 2.34 5.50 -15.76
CA VAL A 81 1.09 5.84 -15.08
C VAL A 81 0.67 7.23 -15.53
N VAL A 82 -0.53 7.33 -16.08
CA VAL A 82 -1.12 8.59 -16.51
C VAL A 82 -2.46 8.78 -15.80
N PHE A 83 -2.71 9.98 -15.29
CA PHE A 83 -4.01 10.38 -14.80
C PHE A 83 -4.47 11.60 -15.59
N THR A 84 -5.68 11.52 -16.13
CA THR A 84 -6.29 12.59 -16.95
C THR A 84 -7.64 12.98 -16.38
N THR A 85 -8.15 14.15 -16.73
CA THR A 85 -9.57 14.45 -16.57
C THR A 85 -10.39 13.53 -17.49
N GLU A 86 -11.71 13.48 -17.29
CA GLU A 86 -12.63 12.76 -18.21
C GLU A 86 -12.59 13.30 -19.64
N PHE A 87 -12.18 14.57 -19.83
CA PHE A 87 -12.01 15.22 -21.13
C PHE A 87 -10.62 14.99 -21.76
N GLY A 88 -9.76 14.14 -21.13
CA GLY A 88 -8.44 13.78 -21.64
C GLY A 88 -7.31 14.77 -21.30
N ASN A 89 -7.57 15.84 -20.55
CA ASN A 89 -6.50 16.73 -20.10
C ASN A 89 -5.61 16.01 -19.10
N LYS A 90 -4.32 15.92 -19.40
CA LYS A 90 -3.35 15.22 -18.56
C LYS A 90 -3.11 15.98 -17.26
N LEU A 91 -3.32 15.32 -16.13
CA LEU A 91 -3.06 15.83 -14.80
C LEU A 91 -1.70 15.40 -14.27
N LEU A 92 -1.29 14.16 -14.52
CA LEU A 92 0.05 13.66 -14.25
C LEU A 92 0.45 12.55 -15.23
N ASP A 93 1.75 12.37 -15.39
CA ASP A 93 2.36 11.34 -16.24
C ASP A 93 3.69 10.94 -15.62
N PHE A 94 3.78 9.71 -15.13
CA PHE A 94 4.93 9.17 -14.42
C PHE A 94 5.46 7.92 -15.10
N GLU A 95 6.77 7.73 -15.10
CA GLU A 95 7.41 6.44 -15.34
C GLU A 95 7.94 5.90 -14.01
N ILE A 96 7.59 4.65 -13.68
CA ILE A 96 7.80 4.07 -12.37
C ILE A 96 8.38 2.68 -12.51
N SER A 97 9.51 2.45 -11.85
CA SER A 97 10.06 1.12 -11.59
C SER A 97 10.40 0.95 -10.11
N GLU A 98 10.93 -0.21 -9.72
CA GLU A 98 11.37 -0.42 -8.33
C GLU A 98 12.45 0.60 -7.92
N THR A 99 13.38 0.92 -8.82
CA THR A 99 14.53 1.79 -8.55
C THR A 99 14.34 3.21 -9.08
N ASN A 100 13.74 3.36 -10.26
CA ASN A 100 13.63 4.62 -10.95
C ASN A 100 12.23 5.25 -10.83
N PHE A 101 12.19 6.56 -10.90
CA PHE A 101 10.96 7.35 -10.94
C PHE A 101 11.22 8.63 -11.72
N LYS A 102 10.39 8.86 -12.74
CA LYS A 102 10.46 10.07 -13.58
C LYS A 102 9.09 10.71 -13.67
N VAL A 103 9.04 12.02 -13.49
CA VAL A 103 7.87 12.85 -13.77
C VAL A 103 8.01 13.36 -15.19
N ASN A 104 7.16 12.90 -16.11
CA ASN A 104 7.12 13.38 -17.48
C ASN A 104 6.32 14.69 -17.57
N SER A 105 5.19 14.75 -16.87
CA SER A 105 4.41 15.98 -16.68
C SER A 105 3.56 15.90 -15.42
N ILE A 106 3.26 17.05 -14.85
CA ILE A 106 2.32 17.21 -13.73
C ILE A 106 1.78 18.64 -13.77
N VAL A 107 0.48 18.81 -13.49
CA VAL A 107 -0.12 20.14 -13.38
C VAL A 107 0.29 20.84 -12.10
N SER A 108 0.34 22.17 -12.09
CA SER A 108 0.83 23.00 -10.98
C SER A 108 0.11 22.72 -9.66
N GLU A 109 -1.18 22.41 -9.71
CA GLU A 109 -2.03 22.13 -8.54
C GLU A 109 -1.59 20.85 -7.81
N LEU A 110 -1.02 19.89 -8.53
CA LEU A 110 -0.53 18.61 -8.03
C LEU A 110 0.98 18.60 -7.79
N ASP A 111 1.73 19.60 -8.30
CA ASP A 111 3.20 19.67 -8.19
C ASP A 111 3.65 20.08 -6.78
N ARG A 112 3.40 19.17 -5.84
CA ARG A 112 3.82 19.30 -4.43
C ARG A 112 4.68 18.10 -4.06
N LYS A 113 5.90 18.34 -3.58
CA LYS A 113 6.88 17.30 -3.23
C LYS A 113 6.29 16.18 -2.36
N ILE A 114 5.44 16.53 -1.39
CA ILE A 114 4.83 15.54 -0.50
C ILE A 114 3.83 14.66 -1.26
N LEU A 115 3.01 15.24 -2.15
CA LEU A 115 2.03 14.49 -2.94
C LEU A 115 2.73 13.57 -3.94
N ILE A 116 3.69 14.09 -4.71
CA ILE A 116 4.49 13.29 -5.66
C ILE A 116 5.20 12.14 -4.94
N SER A 117 5.82 12.40 -3.78
CA SER A 117 6.51 11.37 -2.99
C SER A 117 5.55 10.30 -2.48
N THR A 118 4.29 10.66 -2.18
CA THR A 118 3.27 9.73 -1.73
C THR A 118 2.76 8.91 -2.90
N LEU A 119 2.32 9.53 -3.99
CA LEU A 119 1.86 8.83 -5.19
C LEU A 119 2.92 7.87 -5.76
N LYS A 120 4.20 8.28 -5.73
CA LYS A 120 5.33 7.40 -6.08
C LYS A 120 5.35 6.11 -5.24
N LYS A 121 5.12 6.21 -3.93
CA LYS A 121 5.11 5.04 -3.03
C LYS A 121 3.88 4.17 -3.29
N ASP A 122 2.72 4.80 -3.47
CA ASP A 122 1.46 4.13 -3.72
C ASP A 122 1.51 3.32 -5.01
N PHE A 123 1.94 3.96 -6.08
CA PHE A 123 2.00 3.30 -7.38
C PHE A 123 3.14 2.27 -7.45
N ARG A 124 4.27 2.48 -6.77
CA ARG A 124 5.28 1.41 -6.63
C ARG A 124 4.72 0.18 -5.93
N LEU A 125 3.97 0.37 -4.85
CA LEU A 125 3.36 -0.74 -4.12
C LEU A 125 2.27 -1.42 -4.96
N LEU A 126 1.43 -0.64 -5.64
CA LEU A 126 0.35 -1.13 -6.51
C LEU A 126 0.88 -1.95 -7.68
N LEU A 127 1.96 -1.49 -8.32
CA LEU A 127 2.53 -2.06 -9.54
C LEU A 127 3.61 -3.13 -9.28
N LYS A 128 3.95 -3.37 -8.01
CA LYS A 128 4.97 -4.35 -7.65
C LYS A 128 4.48 -5.76 -7.92
N LYS A 129 5.08 -6.42 -8.92
CA LYS A 129 4.75 -7.80 -9.29
C LYS A 129 5.36 -8.82 -8.33
N ASN A 130 6.68 -8.75 -8.08
CA ASN A 130 7.42 -9.80 -7.39
C ASN A 130 7.67 -9.44 -5.93
N HIS A 131 7.35 -10.39 -5.04
CA HIS A 131 7.58 -10.26 -3.60
C HIS A 131 8.39 -11.46 -3.11
N ILE A 132 9.52 -11.20 -2.43
CA ILE A 132 10.29 -12.22 -1.72
C ILE A 132 9.62 -12.42 -0.36
N ILE A 133 9.20 -13.64 -0.06
CA ILE A 133 8.44 -13.95 1.16
C ILE A 133 9.40 -14.45 2.24
N GLU A 134 9.34 -13.79 3.41
CA GLU A 134 10.16 -14.13 4.56
C GLU A 134 9.38 -14.92 5.62
N LYS A 135 8.06 -14.66 5.73
CA LYS A 135 7.19 -15.30 6.73
C LYS A 135 5.79 -15.50 6.20
N GLN A 136 5.12 -16.50 6.75
CA GLN A 136 3.74 -16.81 6.47
C GLN A 136 2.93 -16.81 7.76
N PHE A 137 1.74 -16.26 7.66
CA PHE A 137 0.74 -16.25 8.72
C PHE A 137 -0.63 -16.62 8.15
N GLU A 138 -1.57 -16.84 9.02
CA GLU A 138 -2.97 -16.94 8.66
C GLU A 138 -3.88 -16.24 9.69
N ASP A 139 -5.03 -15.80 9.23
CA ASP A 139 -6.19 -15.49 10.04
C ASP A 139 -7.36 -16.43 9.69
N GLN A 140 -8.59 -16.09 10.06
CA GLN A 140 -9.76 -16.94 9.79
C GLN A 140 -10.01 -17.12 8.28
N THR A 141 -9.82 -16.09 7.49
CA THR A 141 -10.20 -16.04 6.06
C THR A 141 -9.02 -15.98 5.10
N ASN A 142 -7.84 -15.55 5.57
CA ASN A 142 -6.69 -15.28 4.71
C ASN A 142 -5.46 -16.12 5.05
N THR A 143 -4.70 -16.44 4.00
CA THR A 143 -3.26 -16.70 4.08
C THR A 143 -2.53 -15.39 3.90
N ILE A 144 -1.54 -15.10 4.76
CA ILE A 144 -0.86 -13.81 4.83
C ILE A 144 0.63 -14.01 4.64
N TYR A 145 1.20 -13.44 3.59
CA TYR A 145 2.63 -13.46 3.33
C TYR A 145 3.27 -12.14 3.74
N GLN A 146 4.40 -12.22 4.42
CA GLN A 146 5.22 -11.07 4.77
C GLN A 146 6.43 -10.98 3.85
N SER A 147 6.58 -9.86 3.16
CA SER A 147 7.71 -9.51 2.32
C SER A 147 8.40 -8.27 2.88
N LYS A 148 9.74 -8.27 2.92
CA LYS A 148 10.51 -7.10 3.35
C LYS A 148 10.59 -6.05 2.27
N ASP A 149 10.55 -4.78 2.65
CA ASP A 149 10.67 -3.62 1.78
C ASP A 149 11.47 -2.51 2.48
N GLY A 150 12.78 -2.56 2.32
CA GLY A 150 13.72 -1.72 3.06
C GLY A 150 13.63 -1.98 4.58
N ASN A 151 13.24 -0.95 5.35
CA ASN A 151 13.00 -1.04 6.79
C ASN A 151 11.52 -1.28 7.16
N ARG A 152 10.70 -1.66 6.18
CA ARG A 152 9.26 -1.93 6.32
C ARG A 152 8.91 -3.31 5.78
N TYR A 153 7.60 -3.63 5.83
CA TYR A 153 7.07 -4.90 5.40
C TYR A 153 5.81 -4.69 4.57
N ASN A 154 5.63 -5.53 3.57
CA ASN A 154 4.38 -5.70 2.85
C ASN A 154 3.73 -6.99 3.34
N PHE A 155 2.51 -6.89 3.88
CA PHE A 155 1.68 -8.03 4.24
C PHE A 155 0.66 -8.24 3.14
N ILE A 156 0.72 -9.39 2.47
CA ILE A 156 -0.06 -9.75 1.30
C ILE A 156 -1.12 -10.76 1.72
N PHE A 157 -2.37 -10.40 1.61
CA PHE A 157 -3.51 -11.20 2.06
C PHE A 157 -4.16 -11.89 0.88
N LEU A 158 -4.16 -13.20 0.90
CA LEU A 158 -4.84 -14.05 -0.08
C LEU A 158 -6.02 -14.75 0.57
N SER A 159 -7.19 -14.67 -0.03
CA SER A 159 -8.36 -15.42 0.40
C SER A 159 -8.05 -16.92 0.48
N LYS A 160 -8.44 -17.58 1.58
CA LYS A 160 -8.32 -19.04 1.70
C LYS A 160 -9.26 -19.77 0.77
N GLU A 161 -10.42 -19.18 0.48
CA GLU A 161 -11.47 -19.74 -0.33
C GLU A 161 -11.07 -19.86 -1.81
N ASN A 162 -10.63 -18.73 -2.40
CA ASN A 162 -10.42 -18.66 -3.85
C ASN A 162 -8.96 -18.30 -4.23
N LYS A 163 -8.06 -18.12 -3.25
CA LYS A 163 -6.64 -17.78 -3.41
C LYS A 163 -6.38 -16.43 -4.09
N LYS A 164 -7.40 -15.56 -4.20
CA LYS A 164 -7.24 -14.23 -4.80
C LYS A 164 -6.57 -13.26 -3.85
N LEU A 165 -5.86 -12.30 -4.43
CA LEU A 165 -5.29 -11.17 -3.70
C LEU A 165 -6.41 -10.22 -3.29
N GLU A 166 -6.62 -10.07 -1.98
CA GLU A 166 -7.64 -9.18 -1.41
C GLU A 166 -7.04 -7.87 -0.89
N LYS A 167 -5.82 -7.93 -0.34
CA LYS A 167 -5.25 -6.77 0.32
C LYS A 167 -3.73 -6.83 0.41
N ILE A 168 -3.10 -5.66 0.29
CA ILE A 168 -1.69 -5.45 0.65
C ILE A 168 -1.63 -4.36 1.71
N ILE A 169 -0.96 -4.62 2.84
CA ILE A 169 -0.68 -3.62 3.87
C ILE A 169 0.81 -3.33 3.88
N HIS A 170 1.19 -2.09 3.56
CA HIS A 170 2.56 -1.60 3.76
C HIS A 170 2.69 -0.98 5.14
N ALA A 171 3.63 -1.47 5.94
CA ALA A 171 3.70 -1.16 7.35
C ALA A 171 5.11 -1.15 7.93
N SER A 172 5.32 -0.45 9.03
CA SER A 172 6.42 -0.74 9.95
C SER A 172 6.11 -2.02 10.75
N SER A 173 6.98 -2.40 11.67
CA SER A 173 6.71 -3.53 12.57
C SER A 173 5.44 -3.38 13.43
N THR A 174 4.99 -2.14 13.64
CA THR A 174 3.94 -1.80 14.60
C THR A 174 2.80 -0.95 14.06
N LYS A 175 2.99 -0.27 12.91
CA LYS A 175 1.99 0.68 12.38
C LYS A 175 1.80 0.49 10.89
N GLU A 176 0.54 0.30 10.50
CA GLU A 176 0.12 0.39 9.10
C GLU A 176 0.35 1.80 8.57
N LYS A 177 0.70 1.91 7.30
CA LYS A 177 0.94 3.17 6.60
C LYS A 177 0.03 3.31 5.38
N ILE A 178 0.00 2.28 4.55
CA ILE A 178 -0.77 2.22 3.32
C ILE A 178 -1.49 0.88 3.30
N THR A 179 -2.77 0.91 2.96
CA THR A 179 -3.56 -0.31 2.71
C THR A 179 -4.11 -0.23 1.30
N ILE A 180 -3.79 -1.20 0.45
CA ILE A 180 -4.41 -1.38 -0.86
C ILE A 180 -5.37 -2.55 -0.76
N ARG A 181 -6.65 -2.33 -1.11
CA ARG A 181 -7.68 -3.37 -1.21
C ARG A 181 -8.01 -3.63 -2.66
N PHE A 182 -8.26 -4.88 -2.98
CA PHE A 182 -8.63 -5.33 -4.31
C PHE A 182 -9.97 -6.08 -4.23
N SER A 183 -10.87 -5.79 -5.14
CA SER A 183 -12.05 -6.62 -5.42
C SER A 183 -11.90 -7.14 -6.84
N SER A 184 -11.90 -8.46 -7.02
CA SER A 184 -11.67 -9.08 -8.31
C SER A 184 -12.45 -10.38 -8.49
N GLU A 185 -13.06 -10.54 -9.65
CA GLU A 185 -13.67 -11.81 -10.08
C GLU A 185 -12.66 -12.73 -10.80
N ASN A 186 -11.50 -12.19 -11.22
CA ASN A 186 -10.44 -12.91 -11.93
C ASN A 186 -9.03 -12.49 -11.44
N ASN A 187 -7.98 -13.09 -12.01
CA ASN A 187 -6.59 -12.76 -11.72
C ASN A 187 -5.89 -11.95 -12.83
N ILE A 188 -6.65 -11.24 -13.67
CA ILE A 188 -6.11 -10.43 -14.77
C ILE A 188 -6.14 -8.96 -14.38
N PHE A 189 -7.28 -8.51 -13.85
CA PHE A 189 -7.46 -7.16 -13.33
C PHE A 189 -8.39 -7.18 -12.11
N ALA A 190 -8.25 -6.19 -11.25
CA ALA A 190 -9.20 -5.96 -10.16
C ALA A 190 -10.29 -4.99 -10.65
N GLU A 191 -11.56 -5.33 -10.43
CA GLU A 191 -12.70 -4.47 -10.77
C GLU A 191 -12.70 -3.19 -9.94
N LYS A 192 -12.26 -3.30 -8.68
CA LYS A 192 -12.11 -2.15 -7.78
C LYS A 192 -10.80 -2.23 -7.01
N ILE A 193 -10.11 -1.09 -6.90
CA ILE A 193 -8.91 -0.92 -6.08
C ILE A 193 -9.10 0.30 -5.19
N GLU A 194 -8.79 0.17 -3.90
CA GLU A 194 -8.79 1.27 -2.94
C GLU A 194 -7.41 1.39 -2.29
N ILE A 195 -6.81 2.57 -2.36
CA ILE A 195 -5.56 2.90 -1.67
C ILE A 195 -5.88 3.86 -0.54
N LEU A 196 -5.59 3.44 0.69
CA LEU A 196 -5.91 4.14 1.92
C LEU A 196 -4.65 4.43 2.72
N HIS A 197 -4.54 5.64 3.25
CA HIS A 197 -3.44 6.07 4.12
C HIS A 197 -3.88 6.22 5.57
N GLN A 198 -2.98 5.85 6.51
CA GLN A 198 -3.24 6.01 7.94
C GLN A 198 -2.71 7.34 8.50
N ASN A 199 -1.77 7.98 7.82
CA ASN A 199 -1.04 9.14 8.33
C ASN A 199 -1.26 10.43 7.52
N ILE A 200 -1.95 10.36 6.40
CA ILE A 200 -2.32 11.50 5.56
C ILE A 200 -3.76 11.33 5.07
N LYS A 201 -4.43 12.44 4.82
CA LYS A 201 -5.79 12.44 4.25
C LYS A 201 -5.71 12.29 2.73
N LEU A 202 -5.30 11.09 2.28
CA LEU A 202 -5.28 10.71 0.87
C LEU A 202 -5.98 9.36 0.72
N LYS A 203 -6.93 9.31 -0.20
CA LYS A 203 -7.64 8.10 -0.64
C LYS A 203 -7.65 8.09 -2.17
N ILE A 204 -7.39 6.92 -2.77
CA ILE A 204 -7.51 6.70 -4.21
C ILE A 204 -8.46 5.54 -4.41
N GLU A 205 -9.49 5.74 -5.23
CA GLU A 205 -10.42 4.70 -5.66
C GLU A 205 -10.32 4.54 -7.17
N LEU A 206 -10.07 3.32 -7.62
CA LEU A 206 -9.97 2.95 -9.02
C LEU A 206 -11.07 1.92 -9.32
N ASN A 207 -11.95 2.22 -10.27
CA ASN A 207 -12.98 1.31 -10.75
C ASN A 207 -12.67 0.97 -12.20
N TYR A 208 -12.53 -0.32 -12.53
CA TYR A 208 -12.14 -0.77 -13.86
C TYR A 208 -13.13 -0.27 -14.92
N PHE A 209 -12.59 0.28 -15.99
CA PHE A 209 -13.38 0.77 -17.10
C PHE A 209 -13.73 -0.41 -18.01
N LYS A 210 -14.96 -0.95 -17.87
CA LYS A 210 -15.48 -1.94 -18.83
C LYS A 210 -15.87 -1.14 -20.08
N SER A 211 -15.17 -1.34 -21.21
CA SER A 211 -15.71 -0.97 -22.51
C SER A 211 -16.89 -1.88 -22.82
N GLU A 212 -18.05 -1.31 -23.03
CA GLU A 212 -19.23 -2.02 -23.56
C GLU A 212 -18.93 -2.58 -24.95
#